data_e801f4c4e9821f60868f664b8da6ee40
#
_entry.id   e801f4c4e9821f60868f664b8da6ee40
#
_cell.length_a   1.000
_cell.length_b   1.000
_cell.length_c   1.000
_cell.angle_alpha   90.00
_cell.angle_beta   90.00
_cell.angle_gamma   90.00
#
_symmetry.space_group_name_H-M   'P 1'
#
loop_
_entity.id
_entity.type
_entity.pdbx_description
1 polymer ?
#
loop_
_entity_poly.entity_id
_entity_poly.type
_entity_poly.pdbx_seq_one_letter_code
_entity_poly.pdbx_strand_id
1 'polypeptide(L)'
;FYAICEELGIDYPKTWTFDCADPDVAIDAESFTYPLIAKPSNSARYDLMDFPGKEKVYEVQTPDDLLRIFDLLREAGYDRELVVQDFIPGDDDALRSLTTFSDASGEVRVVSGGRVVLQDHSPARIGNPMCILPERVDRIIEDAKRFCKHVGYRGFGNFDIKFDARDGSYKFFEINTRPGRNTYYVAQGGANIARLLVDEYILHREIPYQEAYGDTLYTCVPKKVIERHVSNPELRDEVLDMYRSGHTGYPYDNPRDTFAHKLYARVTFMHQVQKFDRFMGSGKNA
;
A
#
# COMPACT_ATOMS: atom_id res chain seq x y z
N PHE A 1 -6.58 15.14 -0.45
CA PHE A 1 -6.46 14.06 -1.44
C PHE A 1 -7.80 13.79 -2.11
N TYR A 2 -8.86 13.43 -1.36
CA TYR A 2 -10.15 13.03 -1.92
C TYR A 2 -10.88 14.14 -2.67
N ALA A 3 -10.81 15.39 -2.21
CA ALA A 3 -11.37 16.52 -2.93
C ALA A 3 -10.74 16.70 -4.34
N ILE A 4 -9.44 16.43 -4.46
CA ILE A 4 -8.74 16.43 -5.76
C ILE A 4 -9.18 15.24 -6.62
N CYS A 5 -9.35 14.07 -6.03
CA CYS A 5 -9.88 12.91 -6.75
C CYS A 5 -11.28 13.19 -7.32
N GLU A 6 -12.15 13.80 -6.51
CA GLU A 6 -13.50 14.23 -6.93
C GLU A 6 -13.44 15.21 -8.09
N GLU A 7 -12.64 16.27 -7.99
CA GLU A 7 -12.47 17.28 -9.04
C GLU A 7 -11.98 16.68 -10.36
N LEU A 8 -11.08 15.70 -10.27
CA LEU A 8 -10.50 15.05 -11.44
C LEU A 8 -11.31 13.85 -11.94
N GLY A 9 -12.38 13.44 -11.25
CA GLY A 9 -13.13 12.21 -11.57
C GLY A 9 -12.28 10.96 -11.44
N ILE A 10 -11.38 10.91 -10.47
CA ILE A 10 -10.60 9.75 -10.08
C ILE A 10 -11.38 8.97 -9.03
N ASP A 11 -11.58 7.69 -9.26
CA ASP A 11 -12.33 6.86 -8.33
C ASP A 11 -11.60 6.69 -6.98
N TYR A 12 -12.33 6.86 -5.89
CA TYR A 12 -11.85 6.65 -4.52
C TYR A 12 -12.96 6.05 -3.65
N PRO A 13 -12.65 5.39 -2.52
CA PRO A 13 -13.69 4.91 -1.62
C PRO A 13 -14.44 6.11 -1.04
N LYS A 14 -15.76 6.05 -1.02
CA LYS A 14 -16.58 7.08 -0.38
C LYS A 14 -16.07 7.32 1.04
N THR A 15 -15.80 8.57 1.37
CA THR A 15 -15.01 8.92 2.56
C THR A 15 -15.69 10.03 3.34
N TRP A 16 -15.72 9.87 4.66
CA TRP A 16 -16.18 10.87 5.64
C TRP A 16 -15.09 11.12 6.66
N THR A 17 -15.11 12.28 7.26
CA THR A 17 -14.16 12.66 8.32
C THR A 17 -14.91 13.25 9.51
N PHE A 18 -14.52 12.84 10.72
CA PHE A 18 -15.11 13.29 11.96
C PHE A 18 -14.00 13.79 12.89
N ASP A 19 -14.05 15.05 13.28
CA ASP A 19 -13.06 15.65 14.17
C ASP A 19 -13.25 15.11 15.60
N CYS A 20 -12.28 14.34 16.09
CA CYS A 20 -12.32 13.82 17.46
C CYS A 20 -12.12 14.90 18.53
N ALA A 21 -11.57 16.06 18.18
CA ALA A 21 -11.39 17.18 19.11
C ALA A 21 -12.66 18.04 19.27
N ASP A 22 -13.56 17.99 18.30
CA ASP A 22 -14.80 18.77 18.35
C ASP A 22 -15.84 18.08 19.24
N PRO A 23 -16.24 18.68 20.37
CA PRO A 23 -17.23 18.10 21.29
C PRO A 23 -18.64 18.03 20.69
N ASP A 24 -18.93 18.85 19.69
CA ASP A 24 -20.26 18.98 19.08
C ASP A 24 -20.44 18.07 17.84
N VAL A 25 -19.40 17.33 17.42
CA VAL A 25 -19.51 16.37 16.32
C VAL A 25 -20.49 15.26 16.66
N ALA A 26 -21.51 15.14 15.83
CA ALA A 26 -22.48 14.03 15.86
C ALA A 26 -22.30 13.16 14.61
N ILE A 27 -22.26 11.84 14.83
CA ILE A 27 -22.20 10.84 13.76
C ILE A 27 -23.58 10.20 13.64
N ASP A 28 -24.24 10.41 12.50
CA ASP A 28 -25.44 9.64 12.14
C ASP A 28 -25.03 8.26 11.60
N ALA A 29 -24.65 7.38 12.53
CA ALA A 29 -24.11 6.07 12.20
C ALA A 29 -25.09 5.18 11.42
N GLU A 30 -26.39 5.38 11.59
CA GLU A 30 -27.45 4.62 10.89
C GLU A 30 -27.54 4.98 9.40
N SER A 31 -27.00 6.13 8.98
CA SER A 31 -27.05 6.57 7.58
C SER A 31 -26.05 5.86 6.67
N PHE A 32 -25.11 5.07 7.23
CA PHE A 32 -24.05 4.42 6.45
C PHE A 32 -24.43 3.00 6.01
N THR A 33 -23.77 2.57 4.92
CA THR A 33 -23.81 1.17 4.47
C THR A 33 -22.58 0.44 5.01
N TYR A 34 -22.80 -0.62 5.77
CA TYR A 34 -21.73 -1.43 6.36
C TYR A 34 -21.37 -2.64 5.49
N PRO A 35 -20.15 -3.20 5.61
CA PRO A 35 -19.06 -2.77 6.51
C PRO A 35 -18.35 -1.50 6.04
N LEU A 36 -17.65 -0.84 6.98
CA LEU A 36 -16.80 0.32 6.74
C LEU A 36 -15.38 0.06 7.26
N ILE A 37 -14.45 0.93 6.87
CA ILE A 37 -13.11 1.03 7.44
C ILE A 37 -13.00 2.37 8.16
N ALA A 38 -12.47 2.35 9.39
CA ALA A 38 -12.15 3.56 10.11
C ALA A 38 -10.66 3.61 10.46
N LYS A 39 -10.03 4.77 10.26
CA LYS A 39 -8.60 4.98 10.53
C LYS A 39 -8.31 6.41 10.99
N PRO A 40 -7.33 6.61 11.90
CA PRO A 40 -6.86 7.95 12.26
C PRO A 40 -6.27 8.67 11.06
N SER A 41 -6.59 9.96 10.87
CA SER A 41 -6.07 10.77 9.76
C SER A 41 -4.58 11.07 9.88
N ASN A 42 -4.05 11.11 11.09
CA ASN A 42 -2.65 11.45 11.39
C ASN A 42 -1.93 10.29 12.09
N SER A 43 -1.27 9.45 11.31
CA SER A 43 -0.53 8.29 11.82
C SER A 43 0.64 8.67 12.75
N ALA A 44 1.34 9.78 12.49
CA ALA A 44 2.46 10.21 13.33
C ALA A 44 2.01 10.60 14.73
N ARG A 45 0.88 11.31 14.86
CA ARG A 45 0.27 11.63 16.16
C ARG A 45 -0.26 10.38 16.84
N TYR A 46 -0.93 9.51 16.06
CA TYR A 46 -1.54 8.29 16.56
C TYR A 46 -0.51 7.26 17.05
N ASP A 47 0.62 7.13 16.36
CA ASP A 47 1.68 6.18 16.74
C ASP A 47 2.31 6.47 18.11
N LEU A 48 2.27 7.75 18.56
CA LEU A 48 2.77 8.17 19.87
C LEU A 48 1.79 7.83 21.03
N MET A 49 0.57 7.43 20.72
CA MET A 49 -0.44 7.09 21.71
C MET A 49 -0.37 5.60 22.06
N ASP A 50 -0.71 5.26 23.30
CA ASP A 50 -0.83 3.87 23.77
C ASP A 50 -2.09 3.74 24.61
N PHE A 51 -3.03 2.90 24.18
CA PHE A 51 -4.29 2.65 24.85
C PHE A 51 -4.87 1.28 24.48
N PRO A 52 -5.66 0.66 25.34
CA PRO A 52 -6.33 -0.61 25.05
C PRO A 52 -7.25 -0.52 23.83
N GLY A 53 -7.19 -1.50 22.95
CA GLY A 53 -8.02 -1.52 21.73
C GLY A 53 -7.49 -0.66 20.59
N LYS A 54 -6.25 -0.14 20.68
CA LYS A 54 -5.60 0.57 19.61
C LYS A 54 -5.34 -0.33 18.42
N GLU A 55 -5.87 0.06 17.26
CA GLU A 55 -5.62 -0.59 15.98
C GLU A 55 -5.19 0.46 14.94
N LYS A 56 -4.39 0.06 13.96
CA LYS A 56 -3.99 0.94 12.85
C LYS A 56 -5.15 1.22 11.90
N VAL A 57 -6.00 0.21 11.71
CA VAL A 57 -7.20 0.23 10.86
C VAL A 57 -8.27 -0.57 11.57
N TYR A 58 -9.43 0.00 11.74
CA TYR A 58 -10.58 -0.62 12.36
C TYR A 58 -11.57 -1.08 11.28
N GLU A 59 -12.00 -2.33 11.35
CA GLU A 59 -13.15 -2.82 10.60
C GLU A 59 -14.42 -2.51 11.37
N VAL A 60 -15.37 -1.87 10.74
CA VAL A 60 -16.61 -1.40 11.32
C VAL A 60 -17.76 -2.18 10.72
N GLN A 61 -18.36 -3.05 11.49
CA GLN A 61 -19.44 -3.94 11.02
C GLN A 61 -20.83 -3.38 11.27
N THR A 62 -20.97 -2.53 12.29
CA THR A 62 -22.27 -2.01 12.76
C THR A 62 -22.19 -0.53 13.12
N PRO A 63 -23.34 0.18 13.19
CA PRO A 63 -23.41 1.54 13.73
C PRO A 63 -22.77 1.67 15.12
N ASP A 64 -23.04 0.72 16.00
CA ASP A 64 -22.50 0.70 17.36
C ASP A 64 -20.95 0.58 17.36
N ASP A 65 -20.38 -0.20 16.44
CA ASP A 65 -18.92 -0.28 16.29
C ASP A 65 -18.32 1.08 15.93
N LEU A 66 -18.95 1.81 14.99
CA LEU A 66 -18.48 3.13 14.58
C LEU A 66 -18.46 4.11 15.76
N LEU A 67 -19.56 4.19 16.49
CA LEU A 67 -19.66 5.07 17.64
C LEU A 67 -18.66 4.68 18.75
N ARG A 68 -18.55 3.39 19.03
CA ARG A 68 -17.58 2.87 20.01
C ARG A 68 -16.13 3.20 19.66
N ILE A 69 -15.75 3.09 18.39
CA ILE A 69 -14.40 3.42 17.92
C ILE A 69 -14.15 4.93 18.01
N PHE A 70 -15.14 5.75 17.65
CA PHE A 70 -15.03 7.19 17.74
C PHE A 70 -14.85 7.64 19.22
N ASP A 71 -15.66 7.10 20.13
CA ASP A 71 -15.56 7.38 21.56
C ASP A 71 -14.21 6.90 22.14
N LEU A 72 -13.77 5.70 21.76
CA LEU A 72 -12.47 5.15 22.15
C LEU A 72 -11.31 6.10 21.81
N LEU A 73 -11.32 6.67 20.61
CA LEU A 73 -10.28 7.62 20.17
C LEU A 73 -10.35 8.94 20.96
N ARG A 74 -11.55 9.46 21.21
CA ARG A 74 -11.75 10.67 22.00
C ARG A 74 -11.30 10.49 23.46
N GLU A 75 -11.68 9.39 24.08
CA GLU A 75 -11.28 9.05 25.46
C GLU A 75 -9.76 8.85 25.57
N ALA A 76 -9.13 8.31 24.53
CA ALA A 76 -7.67 8.21 24.46
C ALA A 76 -6.97 9.56 24.24
N GLY A 77 -7.72 10.65 23.97
CA GLY A 77 -7.15 11.98 23.72
C GLY A 77 -6.62 12.17 22.30
N TYR A 78 -7.15 11.43 21.31
CA TYR A 78 -6.84 11.67 19.91
C TYR A 78 -7.52 12.96 19.44
N ASP A 79 -6.73 13.91 18.97
CA ASP A 79 -7.12 15.29 18.69
C ASP A 79 -7.11 15.64 17.18
N ARG A 80 -7.37 14.64 16.33
CA ARG A 80 -7.45 14.77 14.87
C ARG A 80 -8.68 14.02 14.35
N GLU A 81 -8.87 14.06 13.05
CA GLU A 81 -10.03 13.41 12.44
C GLU A 81 -9.92 11.87 12.43
N LEU A 82 -11.05 11.23 12.64
CA LEU A 82 -11.30 9.86 12.25
C LEU A 82 -11.77 9.85 10.78
N VAL A 83 -11.04 9.15 9.93
CA VAL A 83 -11.41 8.92 8.53
C VAL A 83 -12.22 7.62 8.46
N VAL A 84 -13.45 7.71 7.97
CA VAL A 84 -14.35 6.57 7.75
C VAL A 84 -14.53 6.38 6.25
N GLN A 85 -14.41 5.16 5.77
CA GLN A 85 -14.44 4.85 4.33
C GLN A 85 -15.30 3.62 4.04
N ASP A 86 -15.93 3.60 2.87
CA ASP A 86 -16.55 2.37 2.35
C ASP A 86 -15.51 1.23 2.32
N PHE A 87 -15.93 0.07 2.80
CA PHE A 87 -15.12 -1.14 2.66
C PHE A 87 -15.13 -1.60 1.19
N ILE A 88 -13.96 -1.71 0.59
CA ILE A 88 -13.80 -2.29 -0.74
C ILE A 88 -13.48 -3.78 -0.57
N PRO A 89 -14.37 -4.70 -1.01
CA PRO A 89 -14.14 -6.13 -0.88
C PRO A 89 -12.95 -6.62 -1.71
N GLY A 90 -12.50 -7.81 -1.42
CA GLY A 90 -11.39 -8.48 -2.10
C GLY A 90 -10.15 -8.62 -1.23
N ASP A 91 -9.39 -9.68 -1.51
CA ASP A 91 -8.15 -10.05 -0.82
C ASP A 91 -6.99 -9.12 -1.20
N ASP A 92 -5.79 -9.47 -0.77
CA ASP A 92 -4.56 -8.73 -1.07
C ASP A 92 -4.35 -8.53 -2.58
N ASP A 93 -4.77 -9.48 -3.39
CA ASP A 93 -4.61 -9.46 -4.85
C ASP A 93 -5.52 -8.45 -5.57
N ALA A 94 -6.48 -7.86 -4.88
CA ALA A 94 -7.22 -6.70 -5.37
C ALA A 94 -6.41 -5.40 -5.27
N LEU A 95 -5.36 -5.35 -4.45
CA LEU A 95 -4.52 -4.17 -4.26
C LEU A 95 -3.56 -3.95 -5.42
N ARG A 96 -3.29 -2.68 -5.71
CA ARG A 96 -2.27 -2.22 -6.65
C ARG A 96 -1.37 -1.20 -5.95
N SER A 97 -0.07 -1.32 -6.19
CA SER A 97 0.90 -0.31 -5.82
C SER A 97 1.38 0.37 -7.07
N LEU A 98 1.33 1.70 -7.12
CA LEU A 98 1.83 2.48 -8.24
C LEU A 98 2.80 3.54 -7.72
N THR A 99 4.04 3.49 -8.16
CA THR A 99 5.05 4.52 -7.87
C THR A 99 5.24 5.42 -9.08
N THR A 100 5.20 6.72 -8.85
CA THR A 100 5.54 7.75 -9.82
C THR A 100 6.77 8.53 -9.37
N PHE A 101 7.51 9.09 -10.32
CA PHE A 101 8.51 10.14 -10.07
C PHE A 101 8.21 11.32 -10.98
N SER A 102 7.99 12.49 -10.38
CA SER A 102 7.77 13.75 -11.11
C SER A 102 9.01 14.64 -11.00
N ASP A 103 9.36 15.30 -12.09
CA ASP A 103 10.48 16.23 -12.16
C ASP A 103 10.14 17.61 -11.53
N ALA A 104 11.08 18.55 -11.59
CA ALA A 104 10.91 19.90 -11.06
C ALA A 104 9.79 20.71 -11.76
N SER A 105 9.40 20.34 -12.96
CA SER A 105 8.27 20.93 -13.68
C SER A 105 6.91 20.36 -13.28
N GLY A 106 6.89 19.28 -12.46
CA GLY A 106 5.68 18.55 -12.06
C GLY A 106 5.21 17.51 -13.08
N GLU A 107 6.01 17.25 -14.11
CA GLU A 107 5.68 16.20 -15.08
C GLU A 107 6.16 14.83 -14.59
N VAL A 108 5.30 13.83 -14.66
CA VAL A 108 5.65 12.45 -14.30
C VAL A 108 6.61 11.88 -15.33
N ARG A 109 7.81 11.54 -14.90
CA ARG A 109 8.89 10.99 -15.73
C ARG A 109 9.06 9.49 -15.60
N VAL A 110 8.71 8.94 -14.45
CA VAL A 110 8.79 7.49 -14.24
C VAL A 110 7.50 7.00 -13.65
N VAL A 111 7.01 5.87 -14.16
CA VAL A 111 5.93 5.09 -13.56
C VAL A 111 6.36 3.64 -13.43
N SER A 112 5.95 3.02 -12.34
CA SER A 112 6.11 1.59 -12.09
C SER A 112 4.96 1.12 -11.23
N GLY A 113 4.39 -0.04 -11.52
CA GLY A 113 3.27 -0.55 -10.75
C GLY A 113 3.22 -2.08 -10.72
N GLY A 114 2.37 -2.58 -9.86
CA GLY A 114 2.17 -4.02 -9.77
C GLY A 114 0.98 -4.39 -8.90
N ARG A 115 0.54 -5.62 -9.12
CA ARG A 115 -0.47 -6.30 -8.34
C ARG A 115 0.16 -6.79 -7.05
N VAL A 116 -0.44 -6.43 -5.92
CA VAL A 116 -0.01 -6.96 -4.62
C VAL A 116 -0.47 -8.41 -4.55
N VAL A 117 0.47 -9.32 -4.42
CA VAL A 117 0.19 -10.75 -4.25
C VAL A 117 -0.10 -11.07 -2.79
N LEU A 118 0.63 -10.38 -1.91
CA LEU A 118 0.53 -10.59 -0.47
C LEU A 118 1.03 -9.34 0.27
N GLN A 119 0.32 -8.92 1.30
CA GLN A 119 0.74 -7.86 2.22
C GLN A 119 1.08 -8.41 3.61
N ASP A 120 1.68 -7.59 4.45
CA ASP A 120 1.96 -7.95 5.85
C ASP A 120 0.68 -7.82 6.70
N HIS A 121 0.22 -8.91 7.26
CA HIS A 121 -0.97 -8.98 8.11
C HIS A 121 -0.68 -8.83 9.61
N SER A 122 0.57 -8.57 10.00
CA SER A 122 0.85 -8.28 11.41
C SER A 122 0.31 -6.90 11.81
N PRO A 123 -0.23 -6.72 13.03
CA PRO A 123 -0.95 -5.51 13.44
C PRO A 123 -0.18 -4.20 13.20
N ALA A 124 1.12 -4.18 13.49
CA ALA A 124 1.96 -3.00 13.31
C ALA A 124 2.35 -2.72 11.84
N ARG A 125 2.15 -3.65 10.92
CA ARG A 125 2.65 -3.59 9.54
C ARG A 125 1.59 -3.86 8.48
N ILE A 126 0.35 -4.01 8.87
CA ILE A 126 -0.78 -4.21 7.95
C ILE A 126 -0.76 -3.15 6.85
N GLY A 127 -1.02 -3.56 5.61
CA GLY A 127 -0.99 -2.69 4.44
C GLY A 127 0.39 -2.52 3.78
N ASN A 128 1.47 -3.18 4.28
CA ASN A 128 2.77 -3.13 3.60
C ASN A 128 2.88 -4.30 2.61
N PRO A 129 3.03 -4.07 1.29
CA PRO A 129 3.21 -5.14 0.32
C PRO A 129 4.49 -5.95 0.59
N MET A 130 4.35 -7.25 0.66
CA MET A 130 5.44 -8.21 0.85
C MET A 130 5.79 -8.99 -0.42
N CYS A 131 4.87 -9.01 -1.38
CA CYS A 131 5.07 -9.60 -2.69
C CYS A 131 4.28 -8.79 -3.72
N ILE A 132 4.94 -8.36 -4.80
CA ILE A 132 4.34 -7.56 -5.88
C ILE A 132 4.72 -8.19 -7.22
N LEU A 133 3.71 -8.55 -7.99
CA LEU A 133 3.83 -8.98 -9.37
C LEU A 133 3.77 -7.74 -10.28
N PRO A 134 4.76 -7.48 -11.16
CA PRO A 134 4.68 -6.37 -12.09
C PRO A 134 3.41 -6.45 -12.94
N GLU A 135 2.62 -5.41 -12.92
CA GLU A 135 1.38 -5.32 -13.68
C GLU A 135 1.19 -3.88 -14.16
N ARG A 136 0.95 -3.73 -15.47
CA ARG A 136 0.66 -2.44 -16.07
C ARG A 136 -0.85 -2.26 -16.23
N VAL A 137 -1.39 -1.19 -15.64
CA VAL A 137 -2.80 -0.83 -15.75
C VAL A 137 -2.91 0.61 -16.24
N ASP A 138 -3.32 0.81 -17.47
CA ASP A 138 -3.37 2.14 -18.11
C ASP A 138 -4.19 3.15 -17.32
N ARG A 139 -5.36 2.74 -16.85
CA ARG A 139 -6.27 3.63 -16.12
C ARG A 139 -5.61 4.25 -14.89
N ILE A 140 -4.94 3.44 -14.05
CA ILE A 140 -4.32 3.97 -12.83
C ILE A 140 -3.09 4.83 -13.14
N ILE A 141 -2.38 4.55 -14.23
CA ILE A 141 -1.24 5.36 -14.67
C ILE A 141 -1.71 6.76 -15.09
N GLU A 142 -2.74 6.84 -15.92
CA GLU A 142 -3.26 8.11 -16.41
C GLU A 142 -3.91 8.93 -15.26
N ASP A 143 -4.63 8.28 -14.36
CA ASP A 143 -5.21 8.95 -13.21
C ASP A 143 -4.13 9.51 -12.27
N ALA A 144 -3.06 8.75 -12.00
CA ALA A 144 -1.94 9.23 -11.19
C ALA A 144 -1.18 10.39 -11.87
N LYS A 145 -0.98 10.35 -13.20
CA LYS A 145 -0.39 11.46 -13.96
C LYS A 145 -1.23 12.72 -13.88
N ARG A 146 -2.56 12.60 -14.07
CA ARG A 146 -3.49 13.74 -13.95
C ARG A 146 -3.45 14.34 -12.55
N PHE A 147 -3.46 13.48 -11.51
CA PHE A 147 -3.34 13.91 -10.13
C PHE A 147 -2.04 14.67 -9.88
N CYS A 148 -0.89 14.07 -10.22
CA CYS A 148 0.43 14.68 -10.01
C CYS A 148 0.55 16.03 -10.74
N LYS A 149 0.10 16.09 -11.98
CA LYS A 149 0.12 17.33 -12.78
C LYS A 149 -0.77 18.42 -12.18
N HIS A 150 -1.98 18.08 -11.76
CA HIS A 150 -2.93 19.01 -11.18
C HIS A 150 -2.38 19.71 -9.93
N VAL A 151 -1.71 18.96 -9.05
CA VAL A 151 -1.14 19.51 -7.81
C VAL A 151 0.30 20.03 -7.96
N GLY A 152 0.89 19.96 -9.16
CA GLY A 152 2.31 20.29 -9.37
C GLY A 152 3.25 19.44 -8.54
N TYR A 153 2.94 18.12 -8.41
CA TYR A 153 3.67 17.19 -7.56
C TYR A 153 5.11 17.02 -8.05
N ARG A 154 6.07 16.95 -7.10
CA ARG A 154 7.50 16.77 -7.40
C ARG A 154 8.08 15.65 -6.56
N GLY A 155 8.94 14.81 -7.19
CA GLY A 155 9.58 13.70 -6.54
C GLY A 155 8.74 12.42 -6.57
N PHE A 156 9.01 11.50 -5.62
CA PHE A 156 8.33 10.21 -5.56
C PHE A 156 6.96 10.31 -4.93
N GLY A 157 5.93 9.81 -5.64
CA GLY A 157 4.61 9.50 -5.12
C GLY A 157 4.37 7.98 -5.19
N ASN A 158 3.91 7.37 -4.10
CA ASN A 158 3.50 5.97 -4.08
C ASN A 158 2.01 5.91 -3.74
N PHE A 159 1.22 5.52 -4.73
CA PHE A 159 -0.23 5.41 -4.61
C PHE A 159 -0.62 4.01 -4.15
N ASP A 160 -1.51 3.95 -3.17
CA ASP A 160 -2.17 2.74 -2.74
C ASP A 160 -3.58 2.71 -3.34
N ILE A 161 -3.87 1.65 -4.10
CA ILE A 161 -5.05 1.54 -4.96
C ILE A 161 -5.66 0.16 -4.76
N LYS A 162 -7.00 0.05 -4.79
CA LYS A 162 -7.68 -1.25 -4.76
C LYS A 162 -8.67 -1.36 -5.90
N PHE A 163 -8.68 -2.50 -6.55
CA PHE A 163 -9.69 -2.85 -7.54
C PHE A 163 -11.00 -3.21 -6.84
N ASP A 164 -12.07 -2.57 -7.22
CA ASP A 164 -13.41 -2.85 -6.73
C ASP A 164 -14.16 -3.69 -7.77
N ALA A 165 -14.31 -4.98 -7.49
CA ALA A 165 -14.98 -5.90 -8.40
C ALA A 165 -16.48 -5.64 -8.54
N ARG A 166 -17.08 -4.82 -7.65
CA ARG A 166 -18.51 -4.50 -7.69
C ARG A 166 -18.86 -3.59 -8.86
N ASP A 167 -17.95 -2.68 -9.22
CA ASP A 167 -18.15 -1.70 -10.30
C ASP A 167 -17.03 -1.71 -11.37
N GLY A 168 -16.00 -2.55 -11.18
CA GLY A 168 -14.87 -2.69 -12.11
C GLY A 168 -13.89 -1.51 -12.08
N SER A 169 -13.93 -0.68 -11.04
CA SER A 169 -13.08 0.51 -10.92
C SER A 169 -11.85 0.28 -10.03
N TYR A 170 -10.88 1.20 -10.14
CA TYR A 170 -9.71 1.25 -9.28
C TYR A 170 -9.85 2.42 -8.31
N LYS A 171 -10.02 2.14 -7.02
CA LYS A 171 -10.21 3.14 -5.97
C LYS A 171 -8.85 3.57 -5.38
N PHE A 172 -8.54 4.84 -5.49
CA PHE A 172 -7.32 5.44 -4.93
C PHE A 172 -7.52 5.73 -3.44
N PHE A 173 -6.70 5.15 -2.57
CA PHE A 173 -6.80 5.35 -1.13
C PHE A 173 -5.97 6.51 -0.63
N GLU A 174 -4.72 6.60 -1.08
CA GLU A 174 -3.78 7.63 -0.65
C GLU A 174 -2.58 7.75 -1.59
N ILE A 175 -1.85 8.84 -1.44
CA ILE A 175 -0.51 9.01 -1.97
C ILE A 175 0.48 9.14 -0.80
N ASN A 176 1.44 8.26 -0.74
CA ASN A 176 2.60 8.38 0.14
C ASN A 176 3.64 9.28 -0.54
N THR A 177 3.94 10.44 0.04
CA THR A 177 4.83 11.46 -0.54
C THR A 177 6.32 11.15 -0.31
N ARG A 178 6.69 9.90 -0.42
CA ARG A 178 8.02 9.35 -0.21
C ARG A 178 8.18 8.03 -0.94
N PRO A 179 9.41 7.53 -1.19
CA PRO A 179 9.62 6.14 -1.58
C PRO A 179 9.02 5.18 -0.55
N GLY A 180 8.23 4.22 -1.00
CA GLY A 180 7.68 3.17 -0.15
C GLY A 180 8.75 2.15 0.26
N ARG A 181 8.46 1.29 1.22
CA ARG A 181 9.34 0.16 1.58
C ARG A 181 9.51 -0.81 0.42
N ASN A 182 8.49 -0.93 -0.40
CA ASN A 182 8.42 -1.79 -1.57
C ASN A 182 9.07 -1.17 -2.82
N THR A 183 9.57 0.06 -2.77
CA THR A 183 10.06 0.79 -3.97
C THR A 183 11.20 0.08 -4.71
N TYR A 184 11.78 -0.99 -4.14
CA TYR A 184 12.76 -1.81 -4.84
C TYR A 184 12.20 -2.45 -6.12
N TYR A 185 10.89 -2.69 -6.24
CA TYR A 185 10.29 -3.17 -7.47
C TYR A 185 10.46 -2.19 -8.66
N VAL A 186 10.52 -0.89 -8.37
CA VAL A 186 10.82 0.15 -9.37
C VAL A 186 12.22 -0.01 -9.92
N ALA A 187 13.19 -0.29 -9.04
CA ALA A 187 14.57 -0.56 -9.45
C ALA A 187 14.70 -1.85 -10.25
N GLN A 188 13.93 -2.89 -9.90
CA GLN A 188 13.85 -4.13 -10.66
C GLN A 188 13.25 -3.91 -12.05
N GLY A 189 12.30 -2.97 -12.18
CA GLY A 189 11.73 -2.53 -13.45
C GLY A 189 12.67 -1.66 -14.30
N GLY A 190 13.89 -1.36 -13.84
CA GLY A 190 14.91 -0.63 -14.58
C GLY A 190 15.11 0.83 -14.19
N ALA A 191 14.34 1.39 -13.24
CA ALA A 191 14.50 2.77 -12.79
C ALA A 191 15.21 2.84 -11.44
N ASN A 192 16.47 3.27 -11.44
CA ASN A 192 17.25 3.41 -10.22
C ASN A 192 16.84 4.66 -9.44
N ILE A 193 16.19 4.47 -8.30
CA ILE A 193 15.60 5.51 -7.45
C ILE A 193 16.63 6.55 -7.00
N ALA A 194 17.79 6.10 -6.52
CA ALA A 194 18.84 7.00 -6.04
C ALA A 194 19.40 7.84 -7.21
N ARG A 195 19.52 7.23 -8.39
CA ARG A 195 19.99 7.94 -9.58
C ARG A 195 18.98 9.01 -10.02
N LEU A 196 17.69 8.72 -10.02
CA LEU A 196 16.65 9.70 -10.35
C LEU A 196 16.75 10.94 -9.45
N LEU A 197 16.93 10.75 -8.15
CA LEU A 197 17.10 11.86 -7.21
C LEU A 197 18.37 12.67 -7.48
N VAL A 198 19.49 11.99 -7.78
CA VAL A 198 20.77 12.66 -8.09
C VAL A 198 20.69 13.40 -9.42
N ASP A 199 20.15 12.76 -10.46
CA ASP A 199 20.03 13.37 -11.80
C ASP A 199 19.12 14.61 -11.72
N GLU A 200 17.97 14.56 -11.00
CA GLU A 200 17.04 15.68 -10.87
C GLU A 200 17.59 16.81 -9.98
N TYR A 201 17.94 16.48 -8.72
CA TYR A 201 18.16 17.52 -7.70
C TYR A 201 19.61 17.97 -7.53
N ILE A 202 20.59 17.19 -8.02
CA ILE A 202 22.01 17.50 -7.90
C ILE A 202 22.61 17.87 -9.25
N LEU A 203 22.34 17.07 -10.27
CA LEU A 203 22.95 17.23 -11.59
C LEU A 203 22.07 18.02 -12.56
N HIS A 204 20.81 18.26 -12.18
CA HIS A 204 19.81 18.98 -12.98
C HIS A 204 19.73 18.47 -14.43
N ARG A 205 19.71 17.13 -14.58
CA ARG A 205 19.61 16.45 -15.86
C ARG A 205 18.18 16.20 -16.24
N GLU A 206 17.88 16.33 -17.51
CA GLU A 206 16.58 15.92 -18.02
C GLU A 206 16.40 14.41 -17.85
N ILE A 207 15.26 14.03 -17.26
CA ILE A 207 14.87 12.64 -17.09
C ILE A 207 13.86 12.29 -18.18
N PRO A 208 14.19 11.40 -19.13
CA PRO A 208 13.23 10.97 -20.12
C PRO A 208 12.10 10.17 -19.49
N TYR A 209 10.89 10.25 -20.07
CA TYR A 209 9.78 9.43 -19.61
C TYR A 209 10.11 7.93 -19.79
N GLN A 210 9.86 7.14 -18.76
CA GLN A 210 9.99 5.68 -18.81
C GLN A 210 8.94 5.00 -17.96
N GLU A 211 8.52 3.83 -18.41
CA GLU A 211 7.69 2.89 -17.67
C GLU A 211 8.60 1.75 -17.18
N ALA A 212 8.78 1.67 -15.87
CA ALA A 212 9.70 0.74 -15.24
C ALA A 212 8.96 -0.55 -14.84
N TYR A 213 8.62 -1.37 -15.82
CA TYR A 213 8.03 -2.68 -15.65
C TYR A 213 9.04 -3.75 -16.12
N GLY A 214 9.44 -4.62 -15.19
CA GLY A 214 10.31 -5.75 -15.46
C GLY A 214 9.53 -7.07 -15.39
N ASP A 215 10.25 -8.15 -15.58
CA ASP A 215 9.77 -9.53 -15.48
C ASP A 215 10.12 -10.18 -14.13
N THR A 216 10.51 -9.37 -13.14
CA THR A 216 11.01 -9.84 -11.86
C THR A 216 9.99 -9.55 -10.74
N LEU A 217 9.56 -10.62 -10.07
CA LEU A 217 8.73 -10.54 -8.89
C LEU A 217 9.48 -9.88 -7.74
N TYR A 218 8.95 -8.78 -7.21
CA TYR A 218 9.40 -8.27 -5.91
C TYR A 218 8.88 -9.18 -4.81
N THR A 219 9.75 -9.69 -3.95
CA THR A 219 9.31 -10.52 -2.84
C THR A 219 10.16 -10.36 -1.59
N CYS A 220 9.50 -10.27 -0.43
CA CYS A 220 10.09 -10.32 0.90
C CYS A 220 9.74 -11.61 1.65
N VAL A 221 9.11 -12.57 0.98
CA VAL A 221 8.66 -13.84 1.57
C VAL A 221 9.14 -15.05 0.78
N PRO A 222 9.44 -16.19 1.41
CA PRO A 222 9.78 -17.41 0.70
C PRO A 222 8.54 -18.02 0.02
N LYS A 223 8.76 -18.81 -1.05
CA LYS A 223 7.69 -19.45 -1.83
C LYS A 223 6.67 -20.21 -0.96
N LYS A 224 7.11 -20.79 0.16
CA LYS A 224 6.24 -21.52 1.09
C LYS A 224 5.13 -20.65 1.68
N VAL A 225 5.37 -19.34 1.83
CA VAL A 225 4.33 -18.37 2.25
C VAL A 225 3.30 -18.22 1.14
N ILE A 226 3.75 -18.09 -0.10
CA ILE A 226 2.87 -18.00 -1.27
C ILE A 226 2.00 -19.26 -1.39
N GLU A 227 2.61 -20.44 -1.31
CA GLU A 227 1.92 -21.75 -1.36
C GLU A 227 0.80 -21.88 -0.33
N ARG A 228 0.94 -21.24 0.85
CA ARG A 228 0.02 -21.39 1.98
C ARG A 228 -1.04 -20.31 2.08
N HIS A 229 -0.70 -19.09 1.68
CA HIS A 229 -1.47 -17.89 2.04
C HIS A 229 -2.02 -17.10 0.85
N VAL A 230 -1.68 -17.45 -0.39
CA VAL A 230 -2.31 -16.87 -1.57
C VAL A 230 -3.51 -17.71 -1.94
N SER A 231 -4.70 -17.13 -1.77
CA SER A 231 -6.00 -17.79 -1.98
C SER A 231 -6.32 -18.04 -3.46
N ASN A 232 -5.99 -17.06 -4.32
CA ASN A 232 -6.22 -17.13 -5.76
C ASN A 232 -5.28 -18.16 -6.41
N PRO A 233 -5.80 -19.30 -6.93
CA PRO A 233 -4.96 -20.39 -7.43
C PRO A 233 -4.18 -20.00 -8.70
N GLU A 234 -4.78 -19.23 -9.62
CA GLU A 234 -4.13 -18.82 -10.86
C GLU A 234 -2.94 -17.89 -10.57
N LEU A 235 -3.17 -16.86 -9.74
CA LEU A 235 -2.11 -15.95 -9.30
C LEU A 235 -1.01 -16.67 -8.52
N ARG A 236 -1.40 -17.60 -7.63
CA ARG A 236 -0.44 -18.40 -6.87
C ARG A 236 0.48 -19.20 -7.79
N ASP A 237 -0.09 -19.89 -8.77
CA ASP A 237 0.67 -20.74 -9.69
C ASP A 237 1.61 -19.89 -10.57
N GLU A 238 1.15 -18.75 -11.09
CA GLU A 238 1.97 -17.78 -11.82
C GLU A 238 3.17 -17.31 -10.98
N VAL A 239 2.92 -16.90 -9.74
CA VAL A 239 3.98 -16.46 -8.82
C VAL A 239 4.95 -17.59 -8.49
N LEU A 240 4.47 -18.81 -8.28
CA LEU A 240 5.33 -19.98 -8.03
C LEU A 240 6.20 -20.32 -9.22
N ASP A 241 5.74 -20.10 -10.45
CA ASP A 241 6.55 -20.28 -11.66
C ASP A 241 7.69 -19.24 -11.73
N MET A 242 7.46 -18.01 -11.28
CA MET A 242 8.54 -17.02 -11.16
C MET A 242 9.60 -17.44 -10.14
N TYR A 243 9.20 -18.07 -9.03
CA TYR A 243 10.17 -18.66 -8.08
C TYR A 243 10.96 -19.82 -8.69
N ARG A 244 10.32 -20.66 -9.51
CA ARG A 244 10.98 -21.81 -10.17
C ARG A 244 11.97 -21.36 -11.24
N SER A 245 11.62 -20.32 -11.98
CA SER A 245 12.45 -19.76 -13.07
C SER A 245 13.54 -18.80 -12.58
N GLY A 246 13.56 -18.47 -11.28
CA GLY A 246 14.53 -17.53 -10.72
C GLY A 246 14.24 -16.04 -10.99
N HIS A 247 13.05 -15.71 -11.52
CA HIS A 247 12.63 -14.32 -11.75
C HIS A 247 12.06 -13.69 -10.46
N THR A 248 12.85 -13.73 -9.38
CA THR A 248 12.50 -13.13 -8.11
C THR A 248 13.59 -12.20 -7.60
N GLY A 249 13.20 -11.11 -6.98
CA GLY A 249 14.13 -10.17 -6.39
C GLY A 249 13.80 -9.86 -4.94
N TYR A 250 14.75 -10.16 -4.07
CA TYR A 250 14.70 -9.88 -2.66
C TYR A 250 15.52 -8.63 -2.35
N PRO A 251 14.93 -7.57 -1.75
CA PRO A 251 15.62 -6.28 -1.58
C PRO A 251 16.83 -6.32 -0.64
N TYR A 252 16.97 -7.37 0.16
CA TYR A 252 18.11 -7.56 1.07
C TYR A 252 19.14 -8.59 0.55
N ASP A 253 19.00 -9.04 -0.69
CA ASP A 253 20.01 -9.89 -1.34
C ASP A 253 21.04 -9.01 -2.06
N ASN A 254 22.11 -8.66 -1.35
CA ASN A 254 23.20 -7.85 -1.91
C ASN A 254 24.46 -8.72 -2.07
N PRO A 255 24.94 -8.91 -3.30
CA PRO A 255 26.15 -9.71 -3.56
C PRO A 255 27.40 -9.22 -2.81
N ARG A 256 27.47 -7.92 -2.50
CA ARG A 256 28.60 -7.28 -1.84
C ARG A 256 28.57 -7.36 -0.31
N ASP A 257 27.48 -7.88 0.27
CA ASP A 257 27.35 -7.99 1.72
C ASP A 257 28.30 -9.03 2.32
N THR A 258 28.62 -8.83 3.60
CA THR A 258 29.38 -9.80 4.38
C THR A 258 28.60 -11.10 4.54
N PHE A 259 29.30 -12.21 4.76
CA PHE A 259 28.66 -13.51 5.01
C PHE A 259 27.68 -13.47 6.18
N ALA A 260 28.02 -12.79 7.27
CA ALA A 260 27.15 -12.64 8.43
C ALA A 260 25.85 -11.93 8.09
N HIS A 261 25.92 -10.84 7.28
CA HIS A 261 24.73 -10.11 6.85
C HIS A 261 23.85 -10.95 5.90
N LYS A 262 24.45 -11.65 4.94
CA LYS A 262 23.74 -12.58 4.07
C LYS A 262 23.02 -13.69 4.86
N LEU A 263 23.68 -14.25 5.87
CA LEU A 263 23.07 -15.26 6.72
C LEU A 263 21.90 -14.68 7.52
N TYR A 264 22.07 -13.49 8.11
CA TYR A 264 21.01 -12.78 8.83
C TYR A 264 19.81 -12.52 7.92
N ALA A 265 20.03 -11.97 6.71
CA ALA A 265 18.99 -11.71 5.73
C ALA A 265 18.23 -13.00 5.37
N ARG A 266 18.94 -14.11 5.17
CA ARG A 266 18.34 -15.41 4.86
C ARG A 266 17.51 -15.98 6.01
N VAL A 267 18.00 -15.86 7.25
CA VAL A 267 17.25 -16.30 8.45
C VAL A 267 15.98 -15.45 8.60
N THR A 268 16.09 -14.14 8.46
CA THR A 268 14.95 -13.21 8.52
C THR A 268 13.91 -13.52 7.45
N PHE A 269 14.37 -13.83 6.23
CA PHE A 269 13.50 -14.25 5.13
C PHE A 269 12.74 -15.53 5.46
N MET A 270 13.41 -16.51 6.02
CA MET A 270 12.77 -17.78 6.40
C MET A 270 11.80 -17.64 7.59
N HIS A 271 12.07 -16.71 8.52
CA HIS A 271 11.16 -16.42 9.63
C HIS A 271 9.79 -15.86 9.19
N GLN A 272 9.69 -15.34 7.96
CA GLN A 272 8.40 -14.90 7.43
C GLN A 272 7.35 -16.02 7.42
N VAL A 273 7.75 -17.29 7.21
CA VAL A 273 6.82 -18.42 7.26
C VAL A 273 6.08 -18.49 8.60
N GLN A 274 6.84 -18.45 9.71
CA GLN A 274 6.25 -18.49 11.04
C GLN A 274 5.37 -17.27 11.33
N LYS A 275 5.81 -16.11 10.87
CA LYS A 275 5.05 -14.86 11.01
C LYS A 275 3.70 -14.93 10.30
N PHE A 276 3.69 -15.35 9.04
CA PHE A 276 2.47 -15.45 8.27
C PHE A 276 1.54 -16.55 8.81
N ASP A 277 2.09 -17.73 9.17
CA ASP A 277 1.31 -18.79 9.82
C ASP A 277 0.65 -18.31 11.13
N ARG A 278 1.30 -17.39 11.86
CA ARG A 278 0.76 -16.81 13.10
C ARG A 278 -0.40 -15.85 12.87
N PHE A 279 -0.30 -14.98 11.87
CA PHE A 279 -1.26 -13.87 11.68
C PHE A 279 -2.34 -14.16 10.64
N MET A 280 -2.12 -15.08 9.72
CA MET A 280 -3.09 -15.51 8.72
C MET A 280 -3.65 -16.93 8.97
N GLY A 281 -3.21 -17.59 10.03
CA GLY A 281 -3.54 -18.99 10.28
C GLY A 281 -2.62 -19.93 9.50
N SER A 282 -2.45 -21.15 10.01
CA SER A 282 -1.61 -22.15 9.35
C SER A 282 -2.35 -22.80 8.19
N GLY A 283 -2.53 -22.20 7.05
CA GLY A 283 -3.13 -22.68 5.77
C GLY A 283 -3.56 -24.16 5.58
N LYS A 284 -3.88 -24.84 6.67
CA LYS A 284 -4.25 -26.26 6.72
C LYS A 284 -5.75 -26.53 6.56
N ASN A 285 -6.53 -25.47 6.34
CA ASN A 285 -7.99 -25.57 6.15
C ASN A 285 -8.41 -24.94 4.81
N ALA A 286 -7.86 -25.42 3.71
CA ALA A 286 -8.40 -25.22 2.38
C ALA A 286 -8.55 -26.57 1.70
#